data_bc1781a55563bdfa5264049ba52203be
#
_entry.id   bc1781a55563bdfa5264049ba52203be
#
_cell.length_a   1.000
_cell.length_b   1.000
_cell.length_c   1.000
_cell.angle_alpha   90.00
_cell.angle_beta   90.00
_cell.angle_gamma   90.00
#
_symmetry.space_group_name_H-M   'P 1'
#
loop_
_entity.id
_entity.type
_entity.pdbx_description
1 polymer ?
#
loop_
_entity_poly.entity_id
_entity_poly.type
_entity_poly.pdbx_seq_one_letter_code
_entity_poly.pdbx_strand_id
1 'polypeptide(L)'
;MNKIINISIVLSFAGLWVTSLFSGDFEIVLGFILIFTFGILHGSNDILLIGSISDKTVKQPFLRVLSIYLLTVGLAVVTFYFLPVLALSLFIVFSAFHFGEQHWEHQNLNLSDTFSKAFYLIYGMLVLTLLFILNPNDVIEVVAAITSVTLNYDHLLYAFLFTLAAFGICVASILIKHNEHQSVILKELFLLLVLVIIFKVSTLIWAFAIYFIFWHSIPSLFEQVQFIYGTFDKSSFWKYCKNAFPYWMISLMGIAIVYFIFKDNTIFYALFFSFIAAVTFPHALVITKMFSNKKTQPNQ
;
A
#
# COMPACT_ATOMS: atom_id res chain seq x y z
N MET A 1 -0.92 9.74 15.72
CA MET A 1 -0.06 9.59 14.52
C MET A 1 1.44 9.61 14.84
N ASN A 2 2.01 10.60 15.53
CA ASN A 2 3.46 10.63 15.85
C ASN A 2 4.00 9.36 16.52
N LYS A 3 3.24 8.74 17.43
CA LYS A 3 3.66 7.47 18.08
C LYS A 3 3.74 6.31 17.08
N ILE A 4 2.80 6.18 16.15
CA ILE A 4 2.78 5.10 15.16
C ILE A 4 3.98 5.25 14.23
N ILE A 5 4.24 6.45 13.71
CA ILE A 5 5.40 6.72 12.84
C ILE A 5 6.72 6.40 13.57
N ASN A 6 6.87 6.82 14.82
CA ASN A 6 8.08 6.50 15.61
C ASN A 6 8.25 4.99 15.80
N ILE A 7 7.17 4.25 16.03
CA ILE A 7 7.19 2.79 16.10
C ILE A 7 7.59 2.21 14.76
N SER A 8 7.05 2.72 13.64
CA SER A 8 7.40 2.27 12.28
C SER A 8 8.91 2.45 12.01
N ILE A 9 9.49 3.58 12.39
CA ILE A 9 10.95 3.81 12.28
C ILE A 9 11.73 2.76 13.09
N VAL A 10 11.38 2.59 14.37
CA VAL A 10 12.06 1.64 15.25
C VAL A 10 11.95 0.21 14.73
N LEU A 11 10.76 -0.21 14.30
CA LEU A 11 10.54 -1.55 13.74
C LEU A 11 11.28 -1.74 12.41
N SER A 12 11.36 -0.70 11.57
CA SER A 12 12.13 -0.77 10.33
C SER A 12 13.61 -1.01 10.59
N PHE A 13 14.22 -0.23 11.49
CA PHE A 13 15.64 -0.43 11.84
C PHE A 13 15.89 -1.72 12.61
N ALA A 14 14.97 -2.14 13.48
CA ALA A 14 15.04 -3.46 14.13
C ALA A 14 14.97 -4.59 13.10
N GLY A 15 14.09 -4.47 12.09
CA GLY A 15 14.01 -5.41 10.97
C GLY A 15 15.31 -5.48 10.18
N LEU A 16 15.90 -4.33 9.81
CA LEU A 16 17.20 -4.27 9.15
C LEU A 16 18.31 -4.90 9.99
N TRP A 17 18.33 -4.60 11.28
CA TRP A 17 19.33 -5.20 12.20
C TRP A 17 19.19 -6.71 12.27
N VAL A 18 17.98 -7.24 12.43
CA VAL A 18 17.74 -8.68 12.46
C VAL A 18 18.18 -9.33 11.15
N THR A 19 17.80 -8.79 10.00
CA THR A 19 18.12 -9.41 8.71
C THR A 19 19.60 -9.27 8.36
N SER A 20 20.32 -8.26 8.87
CA SER A 20 21.77 -8.14 8.68
C SER A 20 22.58 -9.30 9.26
N LEU A 21 21.98 -10.11 10.16
CA LEU A 21 22.59 -11.31 10.75
C LEU A 21 22.41 -12.58 9.90
N PHE A 22 21.65 -12.48 8.79
CA PHE A 22 21.25 -13.61 7.96
C PHE A 22 21.55 -13.32 6.47
N SER A 23 21.25 -14.30 5.59
CA SER A 23 21.38 -14.14 4.12
C SER A 23 20.26 -13.31 3.52
N GLY A 24 20.45 -12.82 2.29
CA GLY A 24 19.38 -12.14 1.52
C GLY A 24 18.13 -13.00 1.29
N ASP A 25 18.28 -14.34 1.20
CA ASP A 25 17.14 -15.26 1.12
C ASP A 25 16.23 -15.18 2.34
N PHE A 26 16.82 -14.97 3.53
CA PHE A 26 16.05 -14.78 4.76
C PHE A 26 15.20 -13.50 4.71
N GLU A 27 15.73 -12.40 4.14
CA GLU A 27 14.95 -11.17 3.92
C GLU A 27 13.73 -11.42 3.05
N ILE A 28 13.92 -12.17 1.96
CA ILE A 28 12.83 -12.50 1.04
C ILE A 28 11.76 -13.34 1.74
N VAL A 29 12.15 -14.40 2.45
CA VAL A 29 11.21 -15.26 3.18
C VAL A 29 10.46 -14.48 4.26
N LEU A 30 11.18 -13.69 5.07
CA LEU A 30 10.57 -12.88 6.12
C LEU A 30 9.64 -11.80 5.55
N GLY A 31 10.03 -11.19 4.43
CA GLY A 31 9.22 -10.23 3.70
C GLY A 31 7.89 -10.84 3.26
N PHE A 32 7.90 -12.03 2.65
CA PHE A 32 6.68 -12.74 2.28
C PHE A 32 5.82 -13.10 3.49
N ILE A 33 6.42 -13.59 4.58
CA ILE A 33 5.68 -13.90 5.82
C ILE A 33 4.94 -12.67 6.33
N LEU A 34 5.59 -11.50 6.38
CA LEU A 34 4.95 -10.27 6.83
C LEU A 34 3.84 -9.81 5.88
N ILE A 35 4.07 -9.87 4.57
CA ILE A 35 3.08 -9.48 3.57
C ILE A 35 1.85 -10.40 3.65
N PHE A 36 2.03 -11.72 3.77
CA PHE A 36 0.93 -12.67 3.87
C PHE A 36 0.19 -12.60 5.20
N THR A 37 0.85 -12.22 6.28
CA THR A 37 0.21 -12.04 7.58
C THR A 37 -0.46 -10.67 7.66
N PHE A 38 0.29 -9.64 7.97
CA PHE A 38 -0.23 -8.29 8.23
C PHE A 38 -0.70 -7.58 6.96
N GLY A 39 0.01 -7.79 5.83
CA GLY A 39 -0.31 -7.14 4.56
C GLY A 39 -1.68 -7.55 4.03
N ILE A 40 -2.01 -8.84 3.99
CA ILE A 40 -3.33 -9.32 3.54
C ILE A 40 -4.40 -9.06 4.60
N LEU A 41 -4.05 -9.15 5.90
CA LEU A 41 -5.00 -9.01 6.99
C LEU A 41 -5.70 -7.63 6.99
N HIS A 42 -4.98 -6.54 6.70
CA HIS A 42 -5.58 -5.20 6.74
C HIS A 42 -6.60 -4.97 5.61
N GLY A 43 -6.47 -5.64 4.45
CA GLY A 43 -7.45 -5.63 3.36
C GLY A 43 -8.57 -6.66 3.50
N SER A 44 -8.44 -7.62 4.42
CA SER A 44 -9.40 -8.73 4.53
C SER A 44 -10.76 -8.32 5.12
N ASN A 45 -10.91 -7.15 5.69
CA ASN A 45 -12.17 -6.63 6.24
C ASN A 45 -12.90 -5.63 5.34
N ASP A 46 -12.53 -5.52 4.07
CA ASP A 46 -13.16 -4.57 3.14
C ASP A 46 -14.68 -4.71 3.07
N ILE A 47 -15.19 -5.94 3.10
CA ILE A 47 -16.64 -6.19 3.08
C ILE A 47 -17.32 -5.65 4.34
N LEU A 48 -16.69 -5.80 5.52
CA LEU A 48 -17.17 -5.25 6.76
C LEU A 48 -17.11 -3.71 6.74
N LEU A 49 -16.01 -3.17 6.20
CA LEU A 49 -15.79 -1.74 6.06
C LEU A 49 -16.84 -1.11 5.13
N ILE A 50 -17.15 -1.74 4.00
CA ILE A 50 -18.23 -1.31 3.08
C ILE A 50 -19.58 -1.27 3.83
N GLY A 51 -19.85 -2.27 4.66
CA GLY A 51 -21.06 -2.30 5.50
C GLY A 51 -21.12 -1.15 6.50
N SER A 52 -19.98 -0.73 7.03
CA SER A 52 -19.88 0.39 7.98
C SER A 52 -19.94 1.77 7.30
N ILE A 53 -19.50 1.86 6.04
CA ILE A 53 -19.56 3.08 5.21
C ILE A 53 -20.98 3.31 4.66
N SER A 54 -21.72 2.23 4.41
CA SER A 54 -23.06 2.33 3.81
C SER A 54 -24.04 2.98 4.77
N ASP A 55 -24.93 3.83 4.21
CA ASP A 55 -26.00 4.47 4.99
C ASP A 55 -26.82 3.39 5.72
N LYS A 56 -26.98 3.55 7.04
CA LYS A 56 -27.73 2.61 7.91
C LYS A 56 -29.18 2.39 7.45
N THR A 57 -29.71 3.29 6.62
CA THR A 57 -31.06 3.22 6.07
C THR A 57 -31.18 2.25 4.87
N VAL A 58 -30.05 1.96 4.17
CA VAL A 58 -30.02 1.08 3.01
C VAL A 58 -29.10 -0.10 3.31
N LYS A 59 -29.66 -1.18 3.87
CA LYS A 59 -28.93 -2.46 4.01
C LYS A 59 -28.53 -2.95 2.62
N GLN A 60 -27.26 -2.81 2.28
CA GLN A 60 -26.72 -3.45 1.08
C GLN A 60 -26.68 -4.97 1.34
N PRO A 61 -27.31 -5.81 0.50
CA PRO A 61 -27.24 -7.25 0.66
C PRO A 61 -25.77 -7.71 0.58
N PHE A 62 -25.32 -8.46 1.59
CA PHE A 62 -23.95 -9.00 1.64
C PHE A 62 -23.50 -9.63 0.31
N LEU A 63 -24.37 -10.44 -0.30
CA LEU A 63 -24.09 -11.09 -1.58
C LEU A 63 -23.82 -10.09 -2.71
N ARG A 64 -24.51 -8.95 -2.74
CA ARG A 64 -24.26 -7.91 -3.74
C ARG A 64 -22.88 -7.29 -3.59
N VAL A 65 -22.51 -6.93 -2.36
CA VAL A 65 -21.19 -6.37 -2.05
C VAL A 65 -20.09 -7.37 -2.40
N LEU A 66 -20.25 -8.61 -1.96
CA LEU A 66 -19.32 -9.70 -2.27
C LEU A 66 -19.19 -9.93 -3.79
N SER A 67 -20.31 -9.95 -4.52
CA SER A 67 -20.28 -10.16 -5.97
C SER A 67 -19.55 -9.03 -6.70
N ILE A 68 -19.78 -7.77 -6.30
CA ILE A 68 -19.07 -6.62 -6.89
C ILE A 68 -17.58 -6.71 -6.58
N TYR A 69 -17.21 -7.04 -5.34
CA TYR A 69 -15.82 -7.21 -4.95
C TYR A 69 -15.13 -8.30 -5.77
N LEU A 70 -15.73 -9.48 -5.86
CA LEU A 70 -15.20 -10.61 -6.65
C LEU A 70 -15.14 -10.29 -8.16
N LEU A 71 -16.12 -9.55 -8.68
CA LEU A 71 -16.09 -9.09 -10.07
C LEU A 71 -14.90 -8.16 -10.32
N THR A 72 -14.64 -7.21 -9.41
CA THR A 72 -13.49 -6.30 -9.51
C THR A 72 -12.17 -7.07 -9.48
N VAL A 73 -12.02 -8.03 -8.56
CA VAL A 73 -10.85 -8.94 -8.51
C VAL A 73 -10.72 -9.72 -9.81
N GLY A 74 -11.82 -10.30 -10.31
CA GLY A 74 -11.84 -11.06 -11.56
C GLY A 74 -11.45 -10.22 -12.76
N LEU A 75 -11.94 -8.99 -12.86
CA LEU A 75 -11.55 -8.04 -13.92
C LEU A 75 -10.06 -7.70 -13.83
N ALA A 76 -9.52 -7.50 -12.63
CA ALA A 76 -8.09 -7.26 -12.45
C ALA A 76 -7.25 -8.46 -12.96
N VAL A 77 -7.62 -9.69 -12.58
CA VAL A 77 -6.94 -10.91 -13.04
C VAL A 77 -7.01 -11.02 -14.57
N VAL A 78 -8.18 -10.81 -15.17
CA VAL A 78 -8.35 -10.82 -16.63
C VAL A 78 -7.49 -9.75 -17.29
N THR A 79 -7.41 -8.55 -16.70
CA THR A 79 -6.56 -7.46 -17.23
C THR A 79 -5.07 -7.83 -17.15
N PHE A 80 -4.62 -8.45 -16.06
CA PHE A 80 -3.23 -8.94 -15.96
C PHE A 80 -2.92 -10.02 -17.01
N TYR A 81 -3.89 -10.88 -17.32
CA TYR A 81 -3.70 -11.94 -18.30
C TYR A 81 -3.62 -11.41 -19.74
N PHE A 82 -4.54 -10.51 -20.13
CA PHE A 82 -4.62 -10.03 -21.53
C PHE A 82 -3.83 -8.74 -21.79
N LEU A 83 -3.67 -7.87 -20.79
CA LEU A 83 -3.06 -6.54 -20.91
C LEU A 83 -2.11 -6.27 -19.73
N PRO A 84 -1.06 -7.11 -19.54
CA PRO A 84 -0.23 -7.06 -18.32
C PRO A 84 0.48 -5.71 -18.13
N VAL A 85 0.90 -5.03 -19.18
CA VAL A 85 1.49 -3.68 -19.10
C VAL A 85 0.51 -2.68 -18.54
N LEU A 86 -0.73 -2.67 -19.03
CA LEU A 86 -1.79 -1.78 -18.54
C LEU A 86 -2.13 -2.12 -17.08
N ALA A 87 -2.28 -3.41 -16.76
CA ALA A 87 -2.62 -3.87 -15.42
C ALA A 87 -1.56 -3.46 -14.39
N LEU A 88 -0.28 -3.67 -14.70
CA LEU A 88 0.84 -3.28 -13.83
C LEU A 88 0.92 -1.76 -13.69
N SER A 89 0.75 -1.00 -14.78
CA SER A 89 0.73 0.47 -14.74
C SER A 89 -0.40 1.00 -13.85
N LEU A 90 -1.61 0.46 -14.00
CA LEU A 90 -2.75 0.80 -13.14
C LEU A 90 -2.48 0.43 -11.68
N PHE A 91 -1.91 -0.74 -11.43
CA PHE A 91 -1.54 -1.16 -10.08
C PHE A 91 -0.59 -0.16 -9.42
N ILE A 92 0.48 0.26 -10.11
CA ILE A 92 1.43 1.25 -9.59
C ILE A 92 0.72 2.57 -9.28
N VAL A 93 -0.12 3.07 -10.19
CA VAL A 93 -0.83 4.35 -10.03
C VAL A 93 -1.84 4.28 -8.88
N PHE A 94 -2.66 3.22 -8.79
CA PHE A 94 -3.63 3.06 -7.70
C PHE A 94 -2.94 2.85 -6.36
N SER A 95 -1.87 2.06 -6.30
CA SER A 95 -1.08 1.86 -5.07
C SER A 95 -0.43 3.16 -4.62
N ALA A 96 0.15 3.93 -5.56
CA ALA A 96 0.74 5.23 -5.26
C ALA A 96 -0.29 6.19 -4.67
N PHE A 97 -1.46 6.32 -5.30
CA PHE A 97 -2.53 7.16 -4.79
C PHE A 97 -2.96 6.71 -3.38
N HIS A 98 -3.22 5.42 -3.20
CA HIS A 98 -3.67 4.84 -1.95
C HIS A 98 -2.65 5.03 -0.81
N PHE A 99 -1.37 4.81 -1.07
CA PHE A 99 -0.31 5.02 -0.09
C PHE A 99 -0.17 6.50 0.29
N GLY A 100 -0.23 7.39 -0.71
CA GLY A 100 -0.15 8.82 -0.47
C GLY A 100 -1.38 9.37 0.23
N GLU A 101 -2.60 8.95 -0.14
CA GLU A 101 -3.85 9.34 0.51
C GLU A 101 -3.80 8.96 1.99
N GLN A 102 -3.50 7.72 2.32
CA GLN A 102 -3.44 7.27 3.71
C GLN A 102 -2.38 8.02 4.52
N HIS A 103 -1.22 8.30 3.92
CA HIS A 103 -0.14 9.00 4.60
C HIS A 103 -0.47 10.46 4.91
N TRP A 104 -1.12 11.16 3.97
CA TRP A 104 -1.34 12.60 4.04
C TRP A 104 -2.74 13.04 4.50
N GLU A 105 -3.75 12.18 4.43
CA GLU A 105 -5.14 12.53 4.73
C GLU A 105 -5.31 13.16 6.11
N HIS A 106 -4.50 12.75 7.08
CA HIS A 106 -4.57 13.25 8.45
C HIS A 106 -3.74 14.50 8.73
N GLN A 107 -2.98 15.00 7.76
CA GLN A 107 -2.09 16.14 7.99
C GLN A 107 -2.79 17.51 7.92
N ASN A 108 -4.07 17.54 7.49
CA ASN A 108 -4.91 18.75 7.42
C ASN A 108 -4.19 19.97 6.82
N LEU A 109 -3.61 19.81 5.64
CA LEU A 109 -2.84 20.87 4.98
C LEU A 109 -3.69 22.01 4.42
N ASN A 110 -5.01 22.02 4.63
CA ASN A 110 -5.95 23.03 4.14
C ASN A 110 -5.86 23.32 2.63
N LEU A 111 -5.56 22.27 1.86
CA LEU A 111 -5.44 22.34 0.40
C LEU A 111 -6.79 22.09 -0.28
N SER A 112 -6.95 22.56 -1.51
CA SER A 112 -8.14 22.18 -2.30
C SER A 112 -8.17 20.67 -2.55
N ASP A 113 -9.36 20.08 -2.65
CA ASP A 113 -9.53 18.62 -2.82
C ASP A 113 -8.78 18.08 -4.04
N THR A 114 -8.82 18.81 -5.16
CA THR A 114 -8.09 18.42 -6.39
C THR A 114 -6.58 18.44 -6.18
N PHE A 115 -6.04 19.47 -5.52
CA PHE A 115 -4.60 19.57 -5.26
C PHE A 115 -4.15 18.51 -4.26
N SER A 116 -4.95 18.23 -3.22
CA SER A 116 -4.68 17.16 -2.25
C SER A 116 -4.55 15.80 -2.94
N LYS A 117 -5.52 15.45 -3.81
CA LYS A 117 -5.49 14.19 -4.54
C LYS A 117 -4.28 14.07 -5.48
N ALA A 118 -3.94 15.15 -6.20
CA ALA A 118 -2.74 15.18 -7.03
C ALA A 118 -1.47 15.03 -6.18
N PHE A 119 -1.39 15.70 -5.04
CA PHE A 119 -0.26 15.61 -4.11
C PHE A 119 -0.11 14.20 -3.52
N TYR A 120 -1.21 13.54 -3.14
CA TYR A 120 -1.19 12.16 -2.67
C TYR A 120 -0.62 11.20 -3.72
N LEU A 121 -1.09 11.33 -4.97
CA LEU A 121 -0.55 10.53 -6.08
C LEU A 121 0.94 10.78 -6.30
N ILE A 122 1.37 12.04 -6.33
CA ILE A 122 2.78 12.42 -6.57
C ILE A 122 3.67 11.90 -5.44
N TYR A 123 3.25 12.02 -4.17
CA TYR A 123 4.01 11.50 -3.03
C TYR A 123 4.13 9.97 -3.09
N GLY A 124 3.03 9.26 -3.31
CA GLY A 124 3.07 7.81 -3.41
C GLY A 124 3.89 7.31 -4.60
N MET A 125 3.81 8.01 -5.77
CA MET A 125 4.68 7.74 -6.91
C MET A 125 6.15 7.98 -6.57
N LEU A 126 6.48 9.03 -5.81
CA LEU A 126 7.85 9.28 -5.36
C LEU A 126 8.38 8.14 -4.49
N VAL A 127 7.58 7.66 -3.53
CA VAL A 127 7.99 6.53 -2.67
C VAL A 127 8.20 5.26 -3.49
N LEU A 128 7.30 4.92 -4.42
CA LEU A 128 7.44 3.72 -5.25
C LEU A 128 8.62 3.85 -6.22
N THR A 129 8.80 4.98 -6.90
CA THR A 129 9.93 5.17 -7.81
C THR A 129 11.27 5.24 -7.08
N LEU A 130 11.29 5.73 -5.83
CA LEU A 130 12.45 5.66 -4.95
C LEU A 130 12.82 4.19 -4.63
N LEU A 131 11.85 3.36 -4.28
CA LEU A 131 12.04 1.93 -4.08
C LEU A 131 12.61 1.27 -5.35
N PHE A 132 12.06 1.62 -6.52
CA PHE A 132 12.45 1.03 -7.80
C PHE A 132 13.86 1.42 -8.23
N ILE A 133 14.24 2.69 -8.11
CA ILE A 133 15.59 3.14 -8.51
C ILE A 133 16.69 2.63 -7.56
N LEU A 134 16.36 2.31 -6.32
CA LEU A 134 17.30 1.74 -5.35
C LEU A 134 17.44 0.22 -5.47
N ASN A 135 16.52 -0.46 -6.19
CA ASN A 135 16.52 -1.89 -6.46
C ASN A 135 16.31 -2.19 -7.97
N PRO A 136 17.09 -1.60 -8.87
CA PRO A 136 16.76 -1.56 -10.30
C PRO A 136 16.76 -2.94 -10.97
N ASN A 137 17.70 -3.82 -10.63
CA ASN A 137 17.82 -5.15 -11.25
C ASN A 137 16.59 -6.02 -10.95
N ASP A 138 16.19 -6.08 -9.68
CA ASP A 138 15.03 -6.85 -9.23
C ASP A 138 13.74 -6.32 -9.87
N VAL A 139 13.60 -4.99 -9.96
CA VAL A 139 12.43 -4.36 -10.59
C VAL A 139 12.36 -4.66 -12.09
N ILE A 140 13.48 -4.57 -12.80
CA ILE A 140 13.55 -4.89 -14.23
C ILE A 140 13.15 -6.36 -14.47
N GLU A 141 13.66 -7.28 -13.64
CA GLU A 141 13.33 -8.70 -13.71
C GLU A 141 11.82 -8.95 -13.44
N VAL A 142 11.27 -8.38 -12.39
CA VAL A 142 9.85 -8.53 -12.04
C VAL A 142 8.94 -7.95 -13.13
N VAL A 143 9.26 -6.75 -13.66
CA VAL A 143 8.48 -6.15 -14.74
C VAL A 143 8.54 -7.01 -16.00
N ALA A 144 9.72 -7.51 -16.38
CA ALA A 144 9.88 -8.38 -17.52
C ALA A 144 9.10 -9.70 -17.35
N ALA A 145 9.12 -10.29 -16.15
CA ALA A 145 8.39 -11.52 -15.84
C ALA A 145 6.86 -11.34 -15.94
N ILE A 146 6.33 -10.17 -15.53
CA ILE A 146 4.89 -9.88 -15.59
C ILE A 146 4.44 -9.49 -16.99
N THR A 147 5.22 -8.63 -17.67
CA THR A 147 4.76 -7.91 -18.87
C THR A 147 5.43 -8.35 -20.16
N SER A 148 6.50 -9.13 -20.07
CA SER A 148 7.41 -9.45 -21.18
C SER A 148 8.07 -8.19 -21.81
N VAL A 149 8.01 -7.04 -21.13
CA VAL A 149 8.67 -5.80 -21.54
C VAL A 149 9.95 -5.61 -20.75
N THR A 150 11.06 -5.39 -21.43
CA THR A 150 12.33 -5.12 -20.78
C THR A 150 12.49 -3.62 -20.54
N LEU A 151 12.54 -3.23 -19.29
CA LEU A 151 12.95 -1.88 -18.88
C LEU A 151 14.48 -1.81 -18.84
N ASN A 152 15.01 -0.58 -18.87
CA ASN A 152 16.41 -0.31 -18.54
C ASN A 152 16.50 0.66 -17.35
N TYR A 153 17.70 0.84 -16.82
CA TYR A 153 17.94 1.73 -15.69
C TYR A 153 17.45 3.16 -15.93
N ASP A 154 17.62 3.69 -17.15
CA ASP A 154 17.27 5.05 -17.51
C ASP A 154 15.76 5.31 -17.40
N HIS A 155 14.92 4.32 -17.73
CA HIS A 155 13.47 4.43 -17.53
C HIS A 155 13.11 4.63 -16.05
N LEU A 156 13.76 3.88 -15.15
CA LEU A 156 13.54 4.02 -13.71
C LEU A 156 14.08 5.36 -13.19
N LEU A 157 15.25 5.77 -13.69
CA LEU A 157 15.87 7.05 -13.32
C LEU A 157 14.97 8.23 -13.75
N TYR A 158 14.51 8.26 -15.00
CA TYR A 158 13.65 9.35 -15.47
C TYR A 158 12.31 9.38 -14.74
N ALA A 159 11.71 8.22 -14.46
CA ALA A 159 10.49 8.14 -13.66
C ALA A 159 10.71 8.72 -12.25
N PHE A 160 11.81 8.37 -11.59
CA PHE A 160 12.18 8.89 -10.28
C PHE A 160 12.43 10.41 -10.32
N LEU A 161 13.25 10.90 -11.26
CA LEU A 161 13.54 12.33 -11.38
C LEU A 161 12.28 13.14 -11.67
N PHE A 162 11.38 12.65 -12.52
CA PHE A 162 10.11 13.29 -12.81
C PHE A 162 9.23 13.39 -11.55
N THR A 163 9.07 12.31 -10.79
CA THR A 163 8.26 12.32 -9.56
C THR A 163 8.90 13.18 -8.47
N LEU A 164 10.23 13.17 -8.35
CA LEU A 164 10.95 14.01 -7.42
C LEU A 164 10.77 15.50 -7.74
N ALA A 165 10.90 15.89 -9.02
CA ALA A 165 10.67 17.27 -9.46
C ALA A 165 9.22 17.70 -9.22
N ALA A 166 8.23 16.85 -9.56
CA ALA A 166 6.82 17.11 -9.31
C ALA A 166 6.52 17.29 -7.82
N PHE A 167 7.09 16.44 -6.96
CA PHE A 167 6.97 16.56 -5.51
C PHE A 167 7.59 17.87 -5.00
N GLY A 168 8.79 18.22 -5.48
CA GLY A 168 9.45 19.48 -5.15
C GLY A 168 8.60 20.71 -5.51
N ILE A 169 7.97 20.72 -6.69
CA ILE A 169 7.05 21.79 -7.12
C ILE A 169 5.82 21.86 -6.19
N CYS A 170 5.24 20.74 -5.83
CA CYS A 170 4.10 20.69 -4.90
C CYS A 170 4.50 21.23 -3.52
N VAL A 171 5.62 20.78 -2.97
CA VAL A 171 6.15 21.24 -1.67
C VAL A 171 6.42 22.75 -1.69
N ALA A 172 7.10 23.25 -2.74
CA ALA A 172 7.34 24.68 -2.89
C ALA A 172 6.01 25.48 -2.93
N SER A 173 5.01 24.97 -3.67
CA SER A 173 3.68 25.59 -3.77
C SER A 173 2.96 25.63 -2.41
N ILE A 174 3.08 24.55 -1.61
CA ILE A 174 2.52 24.47 -0.26
C ILE A 174 3.21 25.50 0.65
N LEU A 175 4.54 25.54 0.68
CA LEU A 175 5.31 26.42 1.56
C LEU A 175 5.14 27.91 1.22
N ILE A 176 4.97 28.25 -0.06
CA ILE A 176 4.70 29.64 -0.47
C ILE A 176 3.33 30.11 0.00
N LYS A 177 2.30 29.25 -0.05
CA LYS A 177 0.92 29.61 0.29
C LYS A 177 0.58 29.40 1.77
N HIS A 178 1.24 28.42 2.40
CA HIS A 178 0.91 27.89 3.74
C HIS A 178 2.20 27.63 4.52
N ASN A 179 2.91 28.69 4.89
CA ASN A 179 4.21 28.61 5.59
C ASN A 179 4.10 27.92 6.96
N GLU A 180 2.90 27.88 7.55
CA GLU A 180 2.60 27.15 8.79
C GLU A 180 2.86 25.64 8.69
N HIS A 181 2.90 25.07 7.49
CA HIS A 181 3.16 23.63 7.28
C HIS A 181 4.64 23.27 7.16
N GLN A 182 5.58 24.24 7.31
CA GLN A 182 7.01 23.99 7.19
C GLN A 182 7.50 22.85 8.10
N SER A 183 7.06 22.79 9.35
CA SER A 183 7.47 21.74 10.30
C SER A 183 6.98 20.35 9.87
N VAL A 184 5.78 20.27 9.28
CA VAL A 184 5.23 19.01 8.74
C VAL A 184 6.06 18.56 7.53
N ILE A 185 6.32 19.46 6.61
CA ILE A 185 7.12 19.16 5.40
C ILE A 185 8.54 18.72 5.75
N LEU A 186 9.21 19.45 6.67
CA LEU A 186 10.57 19.09 7.11
C LEU A 186 10.61 17.69 7.74
N LYS A 187 9.61 17.35 8.54
CA LYS A 187 9.45 16.00 9.10
C LYS A 187 9.30 14.95 8.00
N GLU A 188 8.47 15.22 6.99
CA GLU A 188 8.25 14.27 5.90
C GLU A 188 9.49 14.10 5.02
N LEU A 189 10.26 15.16 4.77
CA LEU A 189 11.56 15.07 4.09
C LEU A 189 12.54 14.19 4.88
N PHE A 190 12.56 14.31 6.21
CA PHE A 190 13.34 13.42 7.07
C PHE A 190 12.86 11.96 6.96
N LEU A 191 11.54 11.71 6.93
CA LEU A 191 11.01 10.37 6.78
C LEU A 191 11.35 9.76 5.41
N LEU A 192 11.35 10.55 4.34
CA LEU A 192 11.84 10.11 3.03
C LEU A 192 13.31 9.71 3.06
N LEU A 193 14.18 10.45 3.80
CA LEU A 193 15.59 10.05 3.99
C LEU A 193 15.71 8.72 4.75
N VAL A 194 14.86 8.48 5.75
CA VAL A 194 14.80 7.19 6.44
C VAL A 194 14.43 6.07 5.45
N LEU A 195 13.45 6.31 4.55
CA LEU A 195 13.10 5.33 3.52
C LEU A 195 14.23 5.10 2.51
N VAL A 196 15.00 6.14 2.13
CA VAL A 196 16.21 5.97 1.29
C VAL A 196 17.17 4.97 1.91
N ILE A 197 17.44 5.09 3.21
CA ILE A 197 18.36 4.18 3.93
C ILE A 197 17.78 2.76 3.89
N ILE A 198 16.52 2.59 4.26
CA ILE A 198 15.85 1.27 4.31
C ILE A 198 15.88 0.61 2.93
N PHE A 199 15.49 1.32 1.88
CA PHE A 199 15.40 0.76 0.53
C PHE A 199 16.78 0.45 -0.08
N LYS A 200 17.82 1.21 0.31
CA LYS A 200 19.18 1.01 -0.20
C LYS A 200 19.88 -0.21 0.36
N VAL A 201 19.59 -0.58 1.62
CA VAL A 201 20.30 -1.66 2.32
C VAL A 201 19.53 -2.99 2.34
N SER A 202 18.34 -3.02 1.74
CA SER A 202 17.44 -4.19 1.72
C SER A 202 17.28 -4.74 0.31
N THR A 203 16.94 -6.02 0.18
CA THR A 203 16.39 -6.57 -1.06
C THR A 203 15.06 -5.92 -1.41
N LEU A 204 14.64 -5.95 -2.70
CA LEU A 204 13.37 -5.36 -3.15
C LEU A 204 12.17 -5.83 -2.31
N ILE A 205 12.08 -7.14 -2.07
CA ILE A 205 10.96 -7.74 -1.31
C ILE A 205 10.97 -7.27 0.14
N TRP A 206 12.14 -7.20 0.77
CA TRP A 206 12.26 -6.77 2.16
C TRP A 206 11.99 -5.27 2.32
N ALA A 207 12.54 -4.45 1.46
CA ALA A 207 12.28 -3.01 1.40
C ALA A 207 10.78 -2.70 1.22
N PHE A 208 10.14 -3.40 0.27
CA PHE A 208 8.70 -3.31 0.07
C PHE A 208 7.91 -3.79 1.29
N ALA A 209 8.29 -4.94 1.90
CA ALA A 209 7.62 -5.47 3.08
C ALA A 209 7.70 -4.50 4.28
N ILE A 210 8.88 -3.93 4.56
CA ILE A 210 9.03 -2.93 5.62
C ILE A 210 8.11 -1.73 5.38
N TYR A 211 8.13 -1.14 4.18
CA TYR A 211 7.28 -0.01 3.86
C TYR A 211 5.81 -0.38 3.92
N PHE A 212 5.42 -1.45 3.22
CA PHE A 212 4.04 -1.88 3.12
C PHE A 212 3.44 -2.27 4.48
N ILE A 213 4.20 -2.91 5.37
CA ILE A 213 3.70 -3.35 6.67
C ILE A 213 3.76 -2.22 7.71
N PHE A 214 4.94 -1.63 7.93
CA PHE A 214 5.11 -0.72 9.06
C PHE A 214 4.64 0.71 8.75
N TRP A 215 4.71 1.14 7.50
CA TRP A 215 4.37 2.51 7.11
C TRP A 215 2.98 2.65 6.50
N HIS A 216 2.37 1.53 6.06
CA HIS A 216 1.07 1.52 5.43
C HIS A 216 0.08 0.60 6.14
N SER A 217 0.29 -0.73 6.17
CA SER A 217 -0.72 -1.70 6.63
C SER A 217 -1.06 -1.56 8.12
N ILE A 218 -0.07 -1.41 8.99
CA ILE A 218 -0.30 -1.22 10.42
C ILE A 218 -1.04 0.09 10.70
N PRO A 219 -0.60 1.27 10.20
CA PRO A 219 -1.39 2.50 10.33
C PRO A 219 -2.82 2.36 9.82
N SER A 220 -3.01 1.79 8.62
CA SER A 220 -4.34 1.56 8.04
C SER A 220 -5.22 0.67 8.91
N LEU A 221 -4.66 -0.40 9.47
CA LEU A 221 -5.37 -1.29 10.38
C LEU A 221 -5.88 -0.55 11.63
N PHE A 222 -5.06 0.31 12.23
CA PHE A 222 -5.48 1.15 13.35
C PHE A 222 -6.67 2.03 12.98
N GLU A 223 -6.62 2.68 11.83
CA GLU A 223 -7.66 3.57 11.33
C GLU A 223 -8.96 2.82 11.04
N GLN A 224 -8.87 1.65 10.40
CA GLN A 224 -10.02 0.80 10.09
C GLN A 224 -10.70 0.29 11.37
N VAL A 225 -9.93 -0.18 12.36
CA VAL A 225 -10.47 -0.63 13.65
C VAL A 225 -11.18 0.53 14.34
N GLN A 226 -10.58 1.71 14.38
CA GLN A 226 -11.18 2.89 14.96
C GLN A 226 -12.45 3.33 14.22
N PHE A 227 -12.46 3.26 12.88
CA PHE A 227 -13.62 3.60 12.06
C PHE A 227 -14.79 2.64 12.30
N ILE A 228 -14.52 1.31 12.36
CA ILE A 228 -15.57 0.29 12.49
C ILE A 228 -16.13 0.22 13.91
N TYR A 229 -15.27 0.34 14.94
CA TYR A 229 -15.64 0.09 16.34
C TYR A 229 -15.63 1.33 17.22
N GLY A 230 -15.27 2.50 16.69
CA GLY A 230 -15.21 3.79 17.42
C GLY A 230 -13.93 3.98 18.25
N THR A 231 -13.31 2.91 18.73
CA THR A 231 -12.09 2.93 19.55
C THR A 231 -11.12 1.86 19.13
N PHE A 232 -9.81 2.15 19.30
CA PHE A 232 -8.77 1.15 19.16
C PHE A 232 -8.36 0.61 20.53
N ASP A 233 -8.89 -0.53 20.90
CA ASP A 233 -8.54 -1.28 22.10
C ASP A 233 -8.33 -2.78 21.77
N LYS A 234 -7.87 -3.56 22.75
CA LYS A 234 -7.59 -4.99 22.59
C LYS A 234 -8.84 -5.78 22.12
N SER A 235 -10.02 -5.43 22.62
CA SER A 235 -11.27 -6.11 22.25
C SER A 235 -11.65 -5.84 20.80
N SER A 236 -11.61 -4.56 20.39
CA SER A 236 -11.91 -4.11 19.02
C SER A 236 -10.92 -4.70 18.01
N PHE A 237 -9.63 -4.74 18.37
CA PHE A 237 -8.60 -5.38 17.54
C PHE A 237 -8.88 -6.88 17.34
N TRP A 238 -9.19 -7.62 18.41
CA TRP A 238 -9.51 -9.05 18.28
C TRP A 238 -10.80 -9.32 17.52
N LYS A 239 -11.83 -8.46 17.66
CA LYS A 239 -13.04 -8.54 16.83
C LYS A 239 -12.70 -8.33 15.35
N TYR A 240 -11.86 -7.34 15.06
CA TYR A 240 -11.38 -7.10 13.70
C TYR A 240 -10.67 -8.33 13.12
N CYS A 241 -9.70 -8.89 13.83
CA CYS A 241 -8.97 -10.08 13.39
C CYS A 241 -9.90 -11.28 13.20
N LYS A 242 -10.85 -11.50 14.10
CA LYS A 242 -11.84 -12.60 13.99
C LYS A 242 -12.71 -12.46 12.74
N ASN A 243 -13.15 -11.26 12.43
CA ASN A 243 -13.97 -11.00 11.25
C ASN A 243 -13.15 -11.09 9.95
N ALA A 244 -11.89 -10.67 9.96
CA ALA A 244 -10.97 -10.80 8.83
C ALA A 244 -10.55 -12.24 8.54
N PHE A 245 -10.50 -13.10 9.56
CA PHE A 245 -9.88 -14.42 9.51
C PHE A 245 -10.39 -15.32 8.36
N PRO A 246 -11.70 -15.47 8.08
CA PRO A 246 -12.15 -16.33 6.98
C PRO A 246 -11.67 -15.80 5.62
N TYR A 247 -11.71 -14.50 5.37
CA TYR A 247 -11.28 -13.91 4.11
C TYR A 247 -9.76 -13.97 3.94
N TRP A 248 -9.03 -13.73 5.05
CA TRP A 248 -7.58 -13.87 5.10
C TRP A 248 -7.16 -15.32 4.79
N MET A 249 -7.81 -16.33 5.39
CA MET A 249 -7.53 -17.75 5.12
C MET A 249 -7.83 -18.13 3.66
N ILE A 250 -8.93 -17.64 3.08
CA ILE A 250 -9.26 -17.90 1.67
C ILE A 250 -8.15 -17.29 0.77
N SER A 251 -7.68 -16.09 1.08
CA SER A 251 -6.60 -15.43 0.32
C SER A 251 -5.28 -16.20 0.42
N LEU A 252 -4.92 -16.70 1.61
CA LEU A 252 -3.73 -17.54 1.80
C LEU A 252 -3.84 -18.88 1.07
N MET A 253 -5.00 -19.52 1.12
CA MET A 253 -5.25 -20.75 0.37
C MET A 253 -5.15 -20.52 -1.13
N GLY A 254 -5.71 -19.42 -1.63
CA GLY A 254 -5.63 -19.05 -3.04
C GLY A 254 -4.18 -18.91 -3.53
N ILE A 255 -3.35 -18.16 -2.78
CA ILE A 255 -1.94 -17.99 -3.19
C ILE A 255 -1.11 -19.27 -3.01
N ALA A 256 -1.41 -20.09 -1.99
CA ALA A 256 -0.77 -21.39 -1.84
C ALA A 256 -1.10 -22.33 -3.02
N ILE A 257 -2.35 -22.37 -3.47
CA ILE A 257 -2.75 -23.14 -4.67
C ILE A 257 -1.97 -22.66 -5.89
N VAL A 258 -1.89 -21.34 -6.11
CA VAL A 258 -1.12 -20.76 -7.21
C VAL A 258 0.37 -21.17 -7.11
N TYR A 259 0.97 -21.09 -5.93
CA TYR A 259 2.34 -21.52 -5.70
C TYR A 259 2.57 -22.99 -6.05
N PHE A 260 1.70 -23.88 -5.60
CA PHE A 260 1.84 -25.33 -5.86
C PHE A 260 1.61 -25.72 -7.33
N ILE A 261 0.79 -24.97 -8.07
CA ILE A 261 0.57 -25.19 -9.51
C ILE A 261 1.75 -24.71 -10.34
N PHE A 262 2.32 -23.54 -9.99
CA PHE A 262 3.37 -22.88 -10.74
C PHE A 262 4.71 -22.92 -9.99
N LYS A 263 5.34 -24.06 -9.88
CA LYS A 263 6.58 -24.28 -9.11
C LYS A 263 7.83 -23.53 -9.63
N ASP A 264 7.69 -22.69 -10.63
CA ASP A 264 8.77 -21.87 -11.19
C ASP A 264 8.86 -20.55 -10.40
N ASN A 265 10.05 -20.25 -9.82
CA ASN A 265 10.25 -19.07 -9.02
C ASN A 265 9.99 -17.75 -9.77
N THR A 266 10.38 -17.66 -11.05
CA THR A 266 10.18 -16.44 -11.85
C THR A 266 8.70 -16.17 -12.08
N ILE A 267 7.93 -17.21 -12.44
CA ILE A 267 6.47 -17.11 -12.59
C ILE A 267 5.79 -16.82 -11.25
N PHE A 268 6.31 -17.36 -10.15
CA PHE A 268 5.75 -17.10 -8.81
C PHE A 268 5.78 -15.62 -8.44
N TYR A 269 6.88 -14.91 -8.67
CA TYR A 269 6.96 -13.47 -8.40
C TYR A 269 5.91 -12.68 -9.22
N ALA A 270 5.79 -13.00 -10.50
CA ALA A 270 4.79 -12.37 -11.37
C ALA A 270 3.36 -12.60 -10.86
N LEU A 271 3.02 -13.84 -10.52
CA LEU A 271 1.70 -14.22 -9.99
C LEU A 271 1.43 -13.59 -8.62
N PHE A 272 2.45 -13.52 -7.76
CA PHE A 272 2.37 -12.89 -6.45
C PHE A 272 2.03 -11.39 -6.57
N PHE A 273 2.76 -10.65 -7.39
CA PHE A 273 2.48 -9.22 -7.60
C PHE A 273 1.12 -9.01 -8.28
N SER A 274 0.75 -9.87 -9.23
CA SER A 274 -0.56 -9.82 -9.88
C SER A 274 -1.70 -10.10 -8.88
N PHE A 275 -1.50 -11.03 -7.96
CA PHE A 275 -2.46 -11.32 -6.88
C PHE A 275 -2.62 -10.13 -5.93
N ILE A 276 -1.50 -9.57 -5.45
CA ILE A 276 -1.55 -8.37 -4.59
C ILE A 276 -2.27 -7.24 -5.31
N ALA A 277 -1.95 -7.00 -6.58
CA ALA A 277 -2.59 -5.97 -7.38
C ALA A 277 -4.11 -6.17 -7.49
N ALA A 278 -4.55 -7.41 -7.79
CA ALA A 278 -5.97 -7.73 -7.94
C ALA A 278 -6.77 -7.47 -6.64
N VAL A 279 -6.16 -7.70 -5.48
CA VAL A 279 -6.78 -7.39 -4.17
C VAL A 279 -6.67 -5.90 -3.84
N THR A 280 -5.58 -5.24 -4.20
CA THR A 280 -5.36 -3.81 -3.91
C THR A 280 -6.36 -2.90 -4.62
N PHE A 281 -6.78 -3.22 -5.85
CA PHE A 281 -7.74 -2.38 -6.59
C PHE A 281 -9.05 -2.14 -5.83
N PRO A 282 -9.82 -3.17 -5.43
CA PRO A 282 -11.04 -2.95 -4.67
C PRO A 282 -10.75 -2.35 -3.28
N HIS A 283 -9.68 -2.77 -2.61
CA HIS A 283 -9.28 -2.26 -1.30
C HIS A 283 -9.04 -0.75 -1.32
N ALA A 284 -8.24 -0.25 -2.26
CA ALA A 284 -7.96 1.18 -2.38
C ALA A 284 -9.24 2.01 -2.53
N LEU A 285 -10.20 1.55 -3.34
CA LEU A 285 -11.50 2.22 -3.51
C LEU A 285 -12.33 2.24 -2.22
N VAL A 286 -12.27 1.16 -1.44
CA VAL A 286 -12.98 1.08 -0.16
C VAL A 286 -12.37 2.05 0.86
N ILE A 287 -11.05 2.15 0.94
CA ILE A 287 -10.34 3.05 1.84
C ILE A 287 -10.58 4.52 1.47
N THR A 288 -10.48 4.88 0.18
CA THR A 288 -10.81 6.25 -0.28
C THR A 288 -12.24 6.63 0.11
N LYS A 289 -13.19 5.71 0.01
CA LYS A 289 -14.57 5.95 0.42
C LYS A 289 -14.72 6.08 1.94
N MET A 290 -13.93 5.33 2.72
CA MET A 290 -13.87 5.46 4.18
C MET A 290 -13.40 6.88 4.57
N PHE A 291 -12.34 7.37 3.98
CA PHE A 291 -11.84 8.73 4.24
C PHE A 291 -12.84 9.81 3.83
N SER A 292 -13.50 9.66 2.70
CA SER A 292 -14.56 10.57 2.25
C SER A 292 -15.72 10.64 3.26
N ASN A 293 -16.18 9.51 3.79
CA ASN A 293 -17.22 9.46 4.80
C ASN A 293 -16.80 10.11 6.12
N LYS A 294 -15.54 9.93 6.52
CA LYS A 294 -14.98 10.54 7.73
C LYS A 294 -14.97 12.07 7.67
N LYS A 295 -14.76 12.63 6.47
CA LYS A 295 -14.84 14.08 6.23
C LYS A 295 -16.27 14.63 6.34
N THR A 296 -17.25 13.87 5.88
CA THR A 296 -18.65 14.31 5.86
C THR A 296 -19.36 14.12 7.20
N GLN A 297 -18.85 13.27 8.09
CA GLN A 297 -19.41 12.98 9.41
C GLN A 297 -18.35 13.05 10.54
N PRO A 298 -17.79 14.24 10.85
CA PRO A 298 -16.67 14.37 11.78
C PRO A 298 -17.00 14.03 13.25
N ASN A 299 -18.26 13.73 13.61
CA ASN A 299 -18.75 13.56 14.99
C ASN A 299 -19.47 12.22 15.23
N GLN A 300 -19.17 11.15 14.51
CA GLN A 300 -19.66 9.82 14.86
C GLN A 300 -18.58 8.95 15.49
#